data_f14b163bcda08d6f3dbe864a8b1a76d3
#
_entry.id   f14b163bcda08d6f3dbe864a8b1a76d3
#
_cell.length_a   1.000
_cell.length_b   1.000
_cell.length_c   1.000
_cell.angle_alpha   90.00
_cell.angle_beta   90.00
_cell.angle_gamma   90.00
#
_symmetry.space_group_name_H-M   'P 1'
#
loop_
_entity.id
_entity.type
_entity.pdbx_description
1 polymer ?
#
loop_
_entity_poly.entity_id
_entity_poly.type
_entity_poly.pdbx_seq_one_letter_code
_entity_poly.pdbx_strand_id
1 'polypeptide(L)'
;MKTLIFCDFDGTVTTRDMGYELLNRFSLGDWESVDREFCEGKIGSKEAYSRIENLFQGSEKEILDFVRTHSDIDPTFPEFYRTCKKSGIDVKIVSDGFDVYIRPILDLHGLSEIPFYSNVTTWGPGRHKTFSFPHGDEACGLCGTCKKRLVQTHRPQYESILYIGNGISDRCGAKEADFVFAKDSLYAYCIDQDISCHFFQSFQEILKDLKKRIRGIIFDLDGTLVEAYEAIYLGLRDAFQRFGKDIFPYLDLGHHLKGDLETTLRPFFNPEEAQEAIPVIRKKYEEVYLEKSHLLNGAAQVLENLYSQNISLAVASNKFGRFARGTLNHLGVAHFFRSIVGAGDVLRNKPFPDMIQAILRELNLTASDVVFVGDTLVDIETGQQAGVDVYALPTGFHSKKELSAGQPKRILKSLADLVKLIDCVTCKGS
;
A
#
# COMPACT_ATOMS: atom_id res chain seq x y z
N MET A 1 -4.62 16.98 -12.74
CA MET A 1 -5.16 16.41 -11.47
C MET A 1 -4.63 17.20 -10.30
N LYS A 2 -5.51 17.61 -9.38
CA LYS A 2 -5.08 18.32 -8.17
C LYS A 2 -4.89 17.31 -7.03
N THR A 3 -3.66 17.18 -6.56
CA THR A 3 -3.29 16.22 -5.50
C THR A 3 -2.98 16.95 -4.21
N LEU A 4 -3.46 16.42 -3.08
CA LEU A 4 -3.12 16.86 -1.73
C LEU A 4 -2.39 15.75 -1.00
N ILE A 5 -1.33 16.11 -0.31
CA ILE A 5 -0.67 15.24 0.67
C ILE A 5 -0.94 15.80 2.07
N PHE A 6 -1.60 15.01 2.90
CA PHE A 6 -1.61 15.22 4.34
C PHE A 6 -0.43 14.49 4.97
N CYS A 7 0.38 15.21 5.75
CA CYS A 7 1.55 14.67 6.39
C CYS A 7 1.45 14.87 7.90
N ASP A 8 1.58 13.79 8.65
CA ASP A 8 1.72 13.87 10.10
C ASP A 8 3.06 14.54 10.48
N PHE A 9 3.18 15.01 11.72
CA PHE A 9 4.34 15.78 12.16
C PHE A 9 5.25 15.00 13.10
N ASP A 10 4.74 14.59 14.25
CA ASP A 10 5.52 13.98 15.33
C ASP A 10 5.95 12.55 14.96
N GLY A 11 7.26 12.29 14.97
CA GLY A 11 7.80 11.01 14.52
C GLY A 11 7.68 10.76 13.01
N THR A 12 7.11 11.70 12.24
CA THR A 12 6.97 11.63 10.77
C THR A 12 7.84 12.68 10.08
N VAL A 13 7.53 13.97 10.24
CA VAL A 13 8.39 15.08 9.80
C VAL A 13 9.55 15.23 10.76
N THR A 14 9.29 15.26 12.07
CA THR A 14 10.33 15.19 13.09
C THR A 14 10.85 13.76 13.24
N THR A 15 12.13 13.62 13.62
CA THR A 15 12.74 12.31 13.87
C THR A 15 12.31 11.68 15.20
N ARG A 16 11.72 12.50 16.09
CA ARG A 16 11.19 12.09 17.40
C ARG A 16 9.79 12.64 17.58
N ASP A 17 9.04 12.07 18.50
CA ASP A 17 7.79 12.64 18.97
C ASP A 17 8.07 13.81 19.91
N MET A 18 7.95 15.05 19.38
CA MET A 18 8.20 16.28 20.13
C MET A 18 7.17 16.52 21.22
N GLY A 19 5.93 16.11 21.00
CA GLY A 19 4.89 16.15 22.02
C GLY A 19 5.28 15.33 23.25
N TYR A 20 5.72 14.10 23.04
CA TYR A 20 6.19 13.21 24.10
C TYR A 20 7.45 13.77 24.82
N GLU A 21 8.42 14.28 24.07
CA GLU A 21 9.65 14.88 24.65
C GLU A 21 9.32 16.09 25.53
N LEU A 22 8.36 16.94 25.10
CA LEU A 22 7.92 18.08 25.89
C LEU A 22 7.15 17.66 27.16
N LEU A 23 6.29 16.65 27.04
CA LEU A 23 5.56 16.09 28.19
C LEU A 23 6.55 15.51 29.22
N ASN A 24 7.49 14.72 28.76
CA ASN A 24 8.53 14.13 29.61
C ASN A 24 9.39 15.19 30.33
N ARG A 25 9.67 16.29 29.64
CA ARG A 25 10.54 17.36 30.18
C ARG A 25 9.82 18.30 31.15
N PHE A 26 8.55 18.62 30.86
CA PHE A 26 7.84 19.73 31.52
C PHE A 26 6.61 19.32 32.29
N SER A 27 6.19 18.06 32.28
CA SER A 27 5.02 17.62 33.06
C SER A 27 5.43 17.16 34.47
N LEU A 28 4.55 17.45 35.42
CA LEU A 28 4.62 16.95 36.80
C LEU A 28 3.50 15.92 37.02
N GLY A 29 3.71 15.01 37.94
CA GLY A 29 2.72 13.99 38.28
C GLY A 29 2.70 12.84 37.28
N ASP A 30 1.62 12.03 37.31
CA ASP A 30 1.49 10.79 36.54
C ASP A 30 0.83 11.04 35.17
N TRP A 31 1.47 11.81 34.30
CA TRP A 31 1.04 12.03 32.93
C TRP A 31 1.21 10.77 32.07
N GLU A 32 2.16 9.91 32.40
CA GLU A 32 2.42 8.66 31.68
C GLU A 32 1.25 7.69 31.78
N SER A 33 0.50 7.69 32.88
CA SER A 33 -0.74 6.91 33.01
C SER A 33 -1.80 7.37 32.03
N VAL A 34 -1.93 8.68 31.82
CA VAL A 34 -2.89 9.25 30.86
C VAL A 34 -2.48 8.90 29.42
N ASP A 35 -1.19 9.01 29.11
CA ASP A 35 -0.65 8.62 27.79
C ASP A 35 -0.88 7.14 27.51
N ARG A 36 -0.67 6.28 28.52
CA ARG A 36 -0.96 4.84 28.41
C ARG A 36 -2.42 4.55 28.10
N GLU A 37 -3.37 5.21 28.78
CA GLU A 37 -4.80 5.07 28.50
C GLU A 37 -5.14 5.48 27.06
N PHE A 38 -4.50 6.52 26.55
CA PHE A 38 -4.62 6.94 25.15
C PHE A 38 -4.06 5.89 24.19
N CYS A 39 -2.85 5.39 24.42
CA CYS A 39 -2.21 4.37 23.59
C CYS A 39 -3.02 3.05 23.58
N GLU A 40 -3.67 2.70 24.68
CA GLU A 40 -4.56 1.55 24.77
C GLU A 40 -5.95 1.80 24.15
N GLY A 41 -6.23 3.02 23.71
CA GLY A 41 -7.51 3.41 23.09
C GLY A 41 -8.67 3.53 24.07
N LYS A 42 -8.41 3.65 25.38
CA LYS A 42 -9.42 3.85 26.43
C LYS A 42 -9.99 5.27 26.42
N ILE A 43 -9.16 6.25 26.06
CA ILE A 43 -9.54 7.67 25.92
C ILE A 43 -9.05 8.20 24.58
N GLY A 44 -9.65 9.31 24.12
CA GLY A 44 -9.18 10.05 22.94
C GLY A 44 -8.08 11.06 23.32
N SER A 45 -7.35 11.55 22.30
CA SER A 45 -6.28 12.52 22.51
C SER A 45 -6.78 13.84 23.10
N LYS A 46 -7.99 14.29 22.74
CA LYS A 46 -8.62 15.48 23.31
C LYS A 46 -8.78 15.36 24.83
N GLU A 47 -9.25 14.23 25.31
CA GLU A 47 -9.38 13.96 26.74
C GLU A 47 -8.03 13.85 27.42
N ALA A 48 -7.08 13.12 26.78
CA ALA A 48 -5.74 12.99 27.30
C ALA A 48 -5.07 14.36 27.51
N TYR A 49 -5.09 15.22 26.51
CA TYR A 49 -4.53 16.58 26.64
C TYR A 49 -5.26 17.44 27.64
N SER A 50 -6.59 17.33 27.78
CA SER A 50 -7.34 18.07 28.80
C SER A 50 -6.95 17.65 30.23
N ARG A 51 -6.62 16.38 30.45
CA ARG A 51 -6.12 15.90 31.76
C ARG A 51 -4.66 16.32 31.99
N ILE A 52 -3.83 16.34 30.95
CA ILE A 52 -2.41 16.68 31.02
C ILE A 52 -2.20 18.21 31.16
N GLU A 53 -3.13 19.05 30.71
CA GLU A 53 -3.02 20.51 30.71
C GLU A 53 -2.56 21.10 32.07
N ASN A 54 -3.14 20.63 33.16
CA ASN A 54 -2.78 21.07 34.52
C ASN A 54 -1.46 20.47 35.03
N LEU A 55 -1.02 19.35 34.47
CA LEU A 55 0.25 18.69 34.82
C LEU A 55 1.45 19.31 34.12
N PHE A 56 1.23 19.90 32.96
CA PHE A 56 2.28 20.51 32.15
C PHE A 56 2.68 21.87 32.73
N GLN A 57 3.95 22.09 33.07
CA GLN A 57 4.46 23.27 33.79
C GLN A 57 5.46 24.13 32.98
N GLY A 58 5.75 23.77 31.73
CA GLY A 58 6.61 24.56 30.88
C GLY A 58 6.03 25.95 30.58
N SER A 59 6.85 26.99 30.63
CA SER A 59 6.53 28.31 30.08
C SER A 59 6.82 28.33 28.56
N GLU A 60 6.20 29.29 27.87
CA GLU A 60 6.43 29.46 26.42
C GLU A 60 7.93 29.57 26.08
N LYS A 61 8.68 30.38 26.85
CA LYS A 61 10.11 30.56 26.65
C LYS A 61 10.90 29.26 26.83
N GLU A 62 10.61 28.51 27.90
CA GLU A 62 11.30 27.24 28.17
C GLU A 62 11.04 26.21 27.05
N ILE A 63 9.80 26.16 26.52
CA ILE A 63 9.44 25.29 25.41
C ILE A 63 10.19 25.72 24.14
N LEU A 64 10.19 27.01 23.80
CA LEU A 64 10.88 27.52 22.61
C LEU A 64 12.40 27.29 22.69
N ASP A 65 12.99 27.46 23.87
CA ASP A 65 14.43 27.19 24.07
C ASP A 65 14.74 25.70 23.95
N PHE A 66 13.85 24.82 24.43
CA PHE A 66 13.98 23.37 24.27
C PHE A 66 13.85 22.96 22.80
N VAL A 67 12.83 23.44 22.11
CA VAL A 67 12.58 23.15 20.69
C VAL A 67 13.76 23.54 19.82
N ARG A 68 14.39 24.70 20.05
CA ARG A 68 15.58 25.16 19.29
C ARG A 68 16.76 24.19 19.32
N THR A 69 16.87 23.39 20.37
CA THR A 69 18.00 22.48 20.58
C THR A 69 17.67 21.00 20.33
N HIS A 70 16.39 20.65 20.15
CA HIS A 70 15.92 19.25 20.05
C HIS A 70 15.02 18.98 18.83
N SER A 71 14.93 19.92 17.90
CA SER A 71 13.99 19.88 16.77
C SER A 71 14.55 19.28 15.49
N ASP A 72 15.12 18.09 15.57
CA ASP A 72 15.59 17.39 14.36
C ASP A 72 14.41 16.93 13.49
N ILE A 73 14.47 17.28 12.21
CA ILE A 73 13.52 16.76 11.20
C ILE A 73 14.21 15.75 10.30
N ASP A 74 13.42 14.93 9.60
CA ASP A 74 13.94 14.09 8.53
C ASP A 74 14.71 14.99 7.52
N PRO A 75 16.00 14.76 7.30
CA PRO A 75 16.82 15.63 6.46
C PRO A 75 16.36 15.69 5.00
N THR A 76 15.53 14.73 4.58
CA THR A 76 15.01 14.65 3.22
C THR A 76 13.64 15.33 3.05
N PHE A 77 12.96 15.70 4.15
CA PHE A 77 11.66 16.37 4.12
C PHE A 77 11.67 17.74 3.42
N PRO A 78 12.67 18.64 3.65
CA PRO A 78 12.68 19.92 2.94
C PRO A 78 12.77 19.79 1.41
N GLU A 79 13.52 18.82 0.90
CA GLU A 79 13.60 18.56 -0.54
C GLU A 79 12.27 17.98 -1.05
N PHE A 80 11.67 17.05 -0.30
CA PHE A 80 10.36 16.50 -0.58
C PHE A 80 9.31 17.60 -0.75
N TYR A 81 9.18 18.48 0.24
CA TYR A 81 8.22 19.57 0.20
C TYR A 81 8.43 20.49 -1.02
N ARG A 82 9.67 20.97 -1.23
CA ARG A 82 9.98 21.85 -2.37
C ARG A 82 9.69 21.19 -3.70
N THR A 83 9.95 19.89 -3.82
CA THR A 83 9.67 19.12 -5.05
C THR A 83 8.16 18.96 -5.29
N CYS A 84 7.39 18.61 -4.26
CA CYS A 84 5.93 18.54 -4.34
C CYS A 84 5.35 19.89 -4.80
N LYS A 85 5.77 20.99 -4.18
CA LYS A 85 5.34 22.35 -4.52
C LYS A 85 5.63 22.70 -5.97
N LYS A 86 6.86 22.41 -6.46
CA LYS A 86 7.23 22.61 -7.87
C LYS A 86 6.37 21.79 -8.85
N SER A 87 5.93 20.63 -8.42
CA SER A 87 5.08 19.71 -9.21
C SER A 87 3.58 20.01 -9.09
N GLY A 88 3.18 21.09 -8.40
CA GLY A 88 1.78 21.44 -8.18
C GLY A 88 1.03 20.51 -7.22
N ILE A 89 1.75 19.78 -6.39
CA ILE A 89 1.19 18.92 -5.34
C ILE A 89 1.14 19.74 -4.05
N ASP A 90 -0.06 19.92 -3.51
CA ASP A 90 -0.26 20.60 -2.23
C ASP A 90 0.17 19.67 -1.07
N VAL A 91 0.96 20.20 -0.12
CA VAL A 91 1.36 19.48 1.09
C VAL A 91 0.87 20.28 2.30
N LYS A 92 0.15 19.62 3.19
CA LYS A 92 -0.32 20.20 4.46
C LYS A 92 0.04 19.28 5.61
N ILE A 93 0.55 19.86 6.69
CA ILE A 93 0.80 19.11 7.92
C ILE A 93 -0.51 18.97 8.69
N VAL A 94 -0.74 17.80 9.26
CA VAL A 94 -1.88 17.49 10.12
C VAL A 94 -1.39 16.74 11.35
N SER A 95 -1.31 17.44 12.50
CA SER A 95 -0.77 16.90 13.74
C SER A 95 -1.80 16.96 14.87
N ASP A 96 -1.81 15.96 15.70
CA ASP A 96 -2.53 16.00 16.98
C ASP A 96 -1.68 16.64 18.11
N GLY A 97 -0.50 17.16 17.75
CA GLY A 97 0.35 17.99 18.60
C GLY A 97 -0.06 19.46 18.63
N PHE A 98 0.84 20.34 19.09
CA PHE A 98 0.52 21.74 19.37
C PHE A 98 1.34 22.71 18.52
N ASP A 99 0.71 23.84 18.16
CA ASP A 99 1.28 24.94 17.40
C ASP A 99 2.55 25.53 18.03
N VAL A 100 2.62 25.54 19.37
CA VAL A 100 3.72 26.11 20.16
C VAL A 100 5.08 25.50 19.81
N TYR A 101 5.13 24.30 19.29
CA TYR A 101 6.39 23.70 18.82
C TYR A 101 6.41 23.43 17.31
N ILE A 102 5.29 23.18 16.68
CA ILE A 102 5.23 22.90 15.24
C ILE A 102 5.71 24.11 14.45
N ARG A 103 5.14 25.30 14.70
CA ARG A 103 5.52 26.53 14.02
C ARG A 103 6.99 26.84 14.17
N PRO A 104 7.57 26.90 15.40
CA PRO A 104 9.00 27.16 15.59
C PRO A 104 9.93 26.15 14.90
N ILE A 105 9.57 24.86 14.87
CA ILE A 105 10.35 23.84 14.18
C ILE A 105 10.34 24.12 12.67
N LEU A 106 9.19 24.37 12.07
CA LEU A 106 9.08 24.70 10.65
C LEU A 106 9.89 25.96 10.31
N ASP A 107 9.83 26.99 11.15
CA ASP A 107 10.58 28.24 10.97
C ASP A 107 12.09 28.02 11.01
N LEU A 108 12.59 27.22 11.95
CA LEU A 108 14.02 26.88 12.09
C LEU A 108 14.56 26.17 10.83
N HIS A 109 13.72 25.39 10.15
CA HIS A 109 14.14 24.63 8.97
C HIS A 109 13.79 25.33 7.63
N GLY A 110 13.32 26.59 7.67
CA GLY A 110 12.98 27.38 6.46
C GLY A 110 11.74 26.85 5.75
N LEU A 111 10.77 26.34 6.51
CA LEU A 111 9.54 25.70 6.05
C LEU A 111 8.28 26.44 6.56
N SER A 112 8.40 27.71 6.95
CA SER A 112 7.34 28.54 7.52
C SER A 112 6.10 28.66 6.66
N GLU A 113 6.24 28.44 5.36
CA GLU A 113 5.16 28.54 4.39
C GLU A 113 4.23 27.30 4.36
N ILE A 114 4.62 26.19 5.03
CA ILE A 114 3.80 24.97 5.05
C ILE A 114 2.54 25.20 5.87
N PRO A 115 1.34 25.06 5.29
CA PRO A 115 0.10 25.10 6.04
C PRO A 115 0.02 23.89 6.98
N PHE A 116 -0.43 24.13 8.21
CA PHE A 116 -0.65 23.04 9.14
C PHE A 116 -1.93 23.18 9.97
N TYR A 117 -2.44 22.05 10.42
CA TYR A 117 -3.56 21.90 11.34
C TYR A 117 -3.05 21.22 12.60
N SER A 118 -3.27 21.83 13.76
CA SER A 118 -2.83 21.34 15.06
C SER A 118 -3.75 21.78 16.18
N ASN A 119 -3.52 21.28 17.37
CA ASN A 119 -4.07 21.88 18.58
C ASN A 119 -3.34 23.22 18.86
N VAL A 120 -3.95 24.08 19.65
CA VAL A 120 -3.47 25.43 19.90
C VAL A 120 -3.23 25.65 21.40
N THR A 121 -2.08 26.25 21.73
CA THR A 121 -1.75 26.68 23.09
C THR A 121 -1.92 28.20 23.24
N THR A 122 -2.78 28.63 24.13
CA THR A 122 -2.97 30.04 24.48
C THR A 122 -2.30 30.33 25.81
N TRP A 123 -1.43 31.32 25.85
CA TRP A 123 -0.69 31.73 27.05
C TRP A 123 -1.39 32.85 27.78
N GLY A 124 -1.57 32.67 29.09
CA GLY A 124 -2.00 33.67 30.03
C GLY A 124 -0.86 34.21 30.89
N PRO A 125 -1.16 35.05 31.90
CA PRO A 125 -0.15 35.59 32.84
C PRO A 125 0.61 34.47 33.57
N GLY A 126 1.93 34.65 33.73
CA GLY A 126 2.78 33.68 34.41
C GLY A 126 2.99 32.39 33.58
N ARG A 127 2.70 31.25 34.18
CA ARG A 127 2.76 29.93 33.53
C ARG A 127 1.40 29.36 33.11
N HIS A 128 0.35 30.24 33.23
CA HIS A 128 -0.98 29.81 32.87
C HIS A 128 -1.05 29.59 31.34
N LYS A 129 -1.66 28.50 30.93
CA LYS A 129 -1.95 28.19 29.55
C LYS A 129 -3.26 27.47 29.43
N THR A 130 -3.81 27.48 28.24
CA THR A 130 -5.03 26.75 27.88
C THR A 130 -4.84 26.03 26.55
N PHE A 131 -5.22 24.78 26.52
CA PHE A 131 -5.23 23.98 25.30
C PHE A 131 -6.59 24.11 24.61
N SER A 132 -6.59 24.34 23.33
CA SER A 132 -7.79 24.38 22.50
C SER A 132 -7.65 23.48 21.27
N PHE A 133 -8.79 23.00 20.78
CA PHE A 133 -8.89 21.96 19.79
C PHE A 133 -9.72 22.43 18.58
N PRO A 134 -9.24 23.44 17.80
CA PRO A 134 -10.03 24.08 16.74
C PRO A 134 -10.39 23.16 15.59
N HIS A 135 -9.66 22.08 15.44
CA HIS A 135 -9.82 21.09 14.38
C HIS A 135 -10.43 19.76 14.88
N GLY A 136 -10.92 19.72 16.09
CA GLY A 136 -11.69 18.59 16.62
C GLY A 136 -12.98 18.36 15.84
N ASP A 137 -13.56 17.19 16.00
CA ASP A 137 -14.86 16.83 15.46
C ASP A 137 -15.81 16.51 16.61
N GLU A 138 -16.86 17.32 16.76
CA GLU A 138 -17.85 17.16 17.84
C GLU A 138 -18.60 15.82 17.74
N ALA A 139 -18.86 15.34 16.53
CA ALA A 139 -19.55 14.07 16.32
C ALA A 139 -18.69 12.86 16.73
N CYS A 140 -17.37 12.95 16.57
CA CYS A 140 -16.43 11.92 17.01
C CYS A 140 -16.03 12.08 18.48
N GLY A 141 -15.77 13.32 18.93
CA GLY A 141 -15.42 13.67 20.31
C GLY A 141 -14.05 13.18 20.81
N LEU A 142 -13.31 12.41 20.03
CA LEU A 142 -12.11 11.70 20.49
C LEU A 142 -10.81 12.47 20.26
N CYS A 143 -10.63 13.07 19.07
CA CYS A 143 -9.36 13.66 18.67
C CYS A 143 -9.31 15.16 18.92
N GLY A 144 -8.16 15.68 19.34
CA GLY A 144 -7.88 17.11 19.41
C GLY A 144 -7.89 17.71 17.99
N THR A 145 -7.12 17.14 17.09
CA THR A 145 -7.14 17.42 15.65
C THR A 145 -7.70 16.19 14.90
N CYS A 146 -8.92 16.31 14.39
CA CYS A 146 -9.58 15.21 13.70
C CYS A 146 -9.07 15.06 12.25
N LYS A 147 -8.08 14.21 12.06
CA LYS A 147 -7.45 13.93 10.76
C LYS A 147 -8.45 13.40 9.73
N LYS A 148 -9.41 12.56 10.15
CA LYS A 148 -10.53 12.10 9.30
C LYS A 148 -11.33 13.27 8.73
N ARG A 149 -11.84 14.14 9.59
CA ARG A 149 -12.63 15.32 9.18
C ARG A 149 -11.86 16.21 8.22
N LEU A 150 -10.56 16.42 8.46
CA LEU A 150 -9.73 17.23 7.59
C LEU A 150 -9.62 16.62 6.19
N VAL A 151 -9.40 15.31 6.07
CA VAL A 151 -9.38 14.61 4.76
C VAL A 151 -10.73 14.77 4.07
N GLN A 152 -11.84 14.51 4.75
CA GLN A 152 -13.19 14.62 4.18
C GLN A 152 -13.52 16.04 3.74
N THR A 153 -13.16 17.06 4.51
CA THR A 153 -13.41 18.47 4.19
C THR A 153 -12.66 18.94 2.94
N HIS A 154 -11.48 18.38 2.69
CA HIS A 154 -10.67 18.74 1.50
C HIS A 154 -11.03 17.93 0.27
N ARG A 155 -11.68 16.78 0.41
CA ARG A 155 -12.03 15.87 -0.68
C ARG A 155 -12.70 16.55 -1.90
N PRO A 156 -13.65 17.50 -1.76
CA PRO A 156 -14.27 18.13 -2.92
C PRO A 156 -13.33 18.98 -3.78
N GLN A 157 -12.16 19.36 -3.24
CA GLN A 157 -11.20 20.25 -3.93
C GLN A 157 -10.04 19.50 -4.58
N TYR A 158 -9.90 18.18 -4.32
CA TYR A 158 -8.78 17.36 -4.76
C TYR A 158 -9.25 16.04 -5.34
N GLU A 159 -8.69 15.68 -6.49
CA GLU A 159 -8.96 14.41 -7.18
C GLU A 159 -8.29 13.24 -6.46
N SER A 160 -7.14 13.49 -5.80
CA SER A 160 -6.41 12.51 -5.02
C SER A 160 -5.90 13.10 -3.71
N ILE A 161 -6.09 12.36 -2.62
CA ILE A 161 -5.54 12.69 -1.30
C ILE A 161 -4.65 11.55 -0.83
N LEU A 162 -3.36 11.84 -0.68
CA LEU A 162 -2.36 10.94 -0.10
C LEU A 162 -2.18 11.27 1.38
N TYR A 163 -1.87 10.27 2.18
CA TYR A 163 -1.61 10.42 3.61
C TYR A 163 -0.24 9.87 3.97
N ILE A 164 0.54 10.62 4.76
CA ILE A 164 1.86 10.21 5.25
C ILE A 164 1.81 10.23 6.78
N GLY A 165 2.14 9.12 7.45
CA GLY A 165 2.10 9.05 8.91
C GLY A 165 2.78 7.81 9.49
N ASN A 166 2.79 7.72 10.84
CA ASN A 166 3.48 6.66 11.57
C ASN A 166 2.68 6.05 12.73
N GLY A 167 1.69 6.77 13.28
CA GLY A 167 1.15 6.51 14.60
C GLY A 167 -0.34 6.19 14.69
N ILE A 168 -0.79 6.09 15.95
CA ILE A 168 -2.19 5.78 16.32
C ILE A 168 -3.13 6.89 15.87
N SER A 169 -2.72 8.17 16.03
CA SER A 169 -3.52 9.33 15.66
C SER A 169 -3.81 9.42 14.15
N ASP A 170 -3.02 8.72 13.32
CA ASP A 170 -3.14 8.73 11.85
C ASP A 170 -4.21 7.77 11.33
N ARG A 171 -4.60 6.76 12.12
CA ARG A 171 -5.46 5.65 11.68
C ARG A 171 -6.76 6.11 11.03
N CYS A 172 -7.41 7.14 11.61
CA CYS A 172 -8.66 7.66 11.08
C CYS A 172 -8.47 8.44 9.78
N GLY A 173 -7.39 9.24 9.67
CA GLY A 173 -7.03 9.95 8.44
C GLY A 173 -6.64 9.01 7.31
N ALA A 174 -5.85 8.00 7.62
CA ALA A 174 -5.41 6.98 6.67
C ALA A 174 -6.57 6.21 6.02
N LYS A 175 -7.65 5.95 6.77
CA LYS A 175 -8.86 5.28 6.23
C LYS A 175 -9.57 6.09 5.14
N GLU A 176 -9.49 7.41 5.18
CA GLU A 176 -10.19 8.32 4.28
C GLU A 176 -9.33 8.72 3.06
N ALA A 177 -8.03 8.46 3.10
CA ALA A 177 -7.12 8.77 2.01
C ALA A 177 -7.22 7.74 0.87
N ASP A 178 -6.84 8.16 -0.34
CA ASP A 178 -6.79 7.26 -1.50
C ASP A 178 -5.59 6.32 -1.42
N PHE A 179 -4.48 6.80 -0.81
CA PHE A 179 -3.28 6.01 -0.60
C PHE A 179 -2.48 6.50 0.61
N VAL A 180 -1.80 5.58 1.28
CA VAL A 180 -1.07 5.87 2.52
C VAL A 180 0.41 5.49 2.37
N PHE A 181 1.29 6.44 2.69
CA PHE A 181 2.68 6.14 3.04
C PHE A 181 2.76 5.99 4.56
N ALA A 182 3.07 4.80 5.03
CA ALA A 182 3.02 4.46 6.44
C ALA A 182 4.35 3.90 6.94
N LYS A 183 4.69 4.23 8.17
CA LYS A 183 5.77 3.58 8.92
C LYS A 183 5.29 3.20 10.33
N ASP A 184 6.11 2.50 11.07
CA ASP A 184 5.87 2.10 12.46
C ASP A 184 4.48 1.45 12.67
N SER A 185 3.75 1.86 13.72
CA SER A 185 2.48 1.25 14.08
C SER A 185 1.35 1.51 13.07
N LEU A 186 1.44 2.59 12.29
CA LEU A 186 0.46 2.86 11.24
C LEU A 186 0.58 1.84 10.09
N TYR A 187 1.81 1.45 9.72
CA TYR A 187 2.00 0.44 8.67
C TYR A 187 1.35 -0.90 9.06
N ALA A 188 1.63 -1.39 10.26
CA ALA A 188 1.01 -2.62 10.77
C ALA A 188 -0.54 -2.52 10.78
N TYR A 189 -1.07 -1.37 11.21
CA TYR A 189 -2.49 -1.11 11.22
C TYR A 189 -3.10 -1.09 9.79
N CYS A 190 -2.43 -0.47 8.83
CA CYS A 190 -2.91 -0.46 7.44
C CYS A 190 -2.98 -1.87 6.85
N ILE A 191 -2.00 -2.72 7.16
CA ILE A 191 -2.02 -4.12 6.76
C ILE A 191 -3.20 -4.87 7.39
N ASP A 192 -3.40 -4.72 8.70
CA ASP A 192 -4.49 -5.38 9.43
C ASP A 192 -5.89 -4.93 8.98
N GLN A 193 -6.06 -3.64 8.70
CA GLN A 193 -7.33 -3.02 8.33
C GLN A 193 -7.57 -2.95 6.81
N ASP A 194 -6.77 -3.61 6.04
CA ASP A 194 -6.93 -3.68 4.59
C ASP A 194 -6.86 -2.32 3.88
N ILE A 195 -6.01 -1.41 4.38
CA ILE A 195 -5.78 -0.09 3.79
C ILE A 195 -4.62 -0.18 2.80
N SER A 196 -4.79 0.34 1.57
CA SER A 196 -3.72 0.41 0.58
C SER A 196 -2.60 1.32 1.08
N CYS A 197 -1.42 0.75 1.28
CA CYS A 197 -0.30 1.50 1.85
C CYS A 197 1.05 1.07 1.30
N HIS A 198 2.03 1.94 1.47
CA HIS A 198 3.44 1.70 1.20
C HIS A 198 4.27 2.00 2.45
N PHE A 199 5.14 1.08 2.81
CA PHE A 199 6.13 1.31 3.85
C PHE A 199 7.22 2.28 3.36
N PHE A 200 7.60 3.24 4.17
CA PHE A 200 8.71 4.16 3.88
C PHE A 200 9.58 4.38 5.11
N GLN A 201 10.86 4.69 4.88
CA GLN A 201 11.81 5.05 5.92
C GLN A 201 12.22 6.54 5.85
N SER A 202 12.18 7.13 4.65
CA SER A 202 12.55 8.52 4.41
C SER A 202 11.66 9.17 3.36
N PHE A 203 11.55 10.51 3.40
CA PHE A 203 10.82 11.24 2.37
C PHE A 203 11.48 11.17 0.99
N GLN A 204 12.76 10.82 0.92
CA GLN A 204 13.42 10.56 -0.36
C GLN A 204 12.82 9.35 -1.08
N GLU A 205 12.43 8.31 -0.35
CA GLU A 205 11.77 7.14 -0.93
C GLU A 205 10.40 7.51 -1.50
N ILE A 206 9.63 8.30 -0.74
CA ILE A 206 8.34 8.82 -1.23
C ILE A 206 8.54 9.64 -2.51
N LEU A 207 9.57 10.50 -2.55
CA LEU A 207 9.88 11.27 -3.75
C LEU A 207 10.24 10.40 -4.95
N LYS A 208 11.02 9.35 -4.75
CA LYS A 208 11.34 8.40 -5.81
C LYS A 208 10.08 7.75 -6.36
N ASP A 209 9.15 7.39 -5.50
CA ASP A 209 7.86 6.81 -5.89
C ASP A 209 6.98 7.82 -6.66
N LEU A 210 6.87 9.06 -6.16
CA LEU A 210 6.09 10.12 -6.82
C LEU A 210 6.69 10.56 -8.17
N LYS A 211 8.01 10.41 -8.36
CA LYS A 211 8.72 10.73 -9.61
C LYS A 211 8.78 9.53 -10.58
N LYS A 212 8.47 8.33 -10.12
CA LYS A 212 8.59 7.12 -10.93
C LYS A 212 7.56 7.17 -12.07
N ARG A 213 8.04 7.25 -13.31
CA ARG A 213 7.18 7.17 -14.49
C ARG A 213 6.99 5.70 -14.87
N ILE A 214 5.85 5.13 -14.54
CA ILE A 214 5.47 3.79 -14.98
C ILE A 214 5.08 3.85 -16.45
N ARG A 215 5.81 3.12 -17.30
CA ARG A 215 5.61 3.02 -18.75
C ARG A 215 5.03 1.68 -19.17
N GLY A 216 5.13 0.68 -18.29
CA GLY A 216 4.59 -0.64 -18.52
C GLY A 216 4.09 -1.30 -17.25
N ILE A 217 3.11 -2.16 -17.40
CA ILE A 217 2.58 -3.00 -16.33
C ILE A 217 2.57 -4.44 -16.81
N ILE A 218 3.20 -5.31 -16.05
CA ILE A 218 3.16 -6.74 -16.26
C ILE A 218 2.17 -7.31 -15.25
N PHE A 219 1.24 -8.13 -15.68
CA PHE A 219 0.28 -8.79 -14.81
C PHE A 219 0.56 -10.28 -14.74
N ASP A 220 0.37 -10.90 -13.59
CA ASP A 220 -0.02 -12.30 -13.57
C ASP A 220 -1.43 -12.47 -14.15
N LEU A 221 -1.85 -13.69 -14.39
CA LEU A 221 -3.14 -13.97 -15.02
C LEU A 221 -4.16 -14.53 -14.02
N ASP A 222 -3.92 -15.75 -13.52
CA ASP A 222 -4.89 -16.47 -12.69
C ASP A 222 -4.85 -15.96 -11.25
N GLY A 223 -5.96 -15.43 -10.75
CA GLY A 223 -6.06 -14.77 -9.46
C GLY A 223 -5.75 -13.26 -9.49
N THR A 224 -5.18 -12.76 -10.58
CA THR A 224 -4.85 -11.33 -10.74
C THR A 224 -5.78 -10.61 -11.73
N LEU A 225 -5.96 -11.15 -12.93
CA LEU A 225 -6.88 -10.63 -13.95
C LEU A 225 -8.07 -11.55 -14.18
N VAL A 226 -7.88 -12.85 -13.98
CA VAL A 226 -8.82 -13.90 -14.34
C VAL A 226 -9.04 -14.83 -13.16
N GLU A 227 -10.30 -15.14 -12.86
CA GLU A 227 -10.68 -16.26 -12.03
C GLU A 227 -10.73 -17.51 -12.95
N ALA A 228 -9.84 -18.48 -12.71
CA ALA A 228 -9.73 -19.71 -13.51
C ALA A 228 -9.49 -20.96 -12.66
N TYR A 229 -9.58 -20.84 -11.35
CA TYR A 229 -9.25 -21.93 -10.43
C TYR A 229 -10.22 -23.10 -10.50
N GLU A 230 -11.49 -22.86 -10.90
CA GLU A 230 -12.47 -23.92 -11.09
C GLU A 230 -12.01 -24.89 -12.17
N ALA A 231 -11.46 -24.41 -13.28
CA ALA A 231 -10.95 -25.27 -14.34
C ALA A 231 -9.80 -26.18 -13.87
N ILE A 232 -8.90 -25.64 -13.04
CA ILE A 232 -7.78 -26.41 -12.45
C ILE A 232 -8.34 -27.49 -11.52
N TYR A 233 -9.29 -27.11 -10.64
CA TYR A 233 -9.90 -28.04 -9.71
C TYR A 233 -10.65 -29.18 -10.41
N LEU A 234 -11.38 -28.89 -11.49
CA LEU A 234 -12.05 -29.90 -12.30
C LEU A 234 -11.07 -30.89 -12.91
N GLY A 235 -9.92 -30.42 -13.38
CA GLY A 235 -8.85 -31.29 -13.86
C GLY A 235 -8.29 -32.20 -12.77
N LEU A 236 -7.99 -31.65 -11.60
CA LEU A 236 -7.53 -32.41 -10.44
C LEU A 236 -8.58 -33.44 -10.01
N ARG A 237 -9.87 -33.04 -9.91
CA ARG A 237 -10.97 -33.92 -9.53
C ARG A 237 -11.09 -35.13 -10.47
N ASP A 238 -10.97 -34.92 -11.75
CA ASP A 238 -11.02 -35.98 -12.76
C ASP A 238 -9.88 -37.01 -12.58
N ALA A 239 -8.68 -36.52 -12.30
CA ALA A 239 -7.52 -37.37 -12.01
C ALA A 239 -7.71 -38.17 -10.70
N PHE A 240 -8.07 -37.51 -9.60
CA PHE A 240 -8.29 -38.16 -8.32
C PHE A 240 -9.36 -39.25 -8.42
N GLN A 241 -10.47 -38.97 -9.10
CA GLN A 241 -11.54 -39.94 -9.36
C GLN A 241 -11.03 -41.14 -10.17
N ARG A 242 -10.22 -40.93 -11.20
CA ARG A 242 -9.67 -42.00 -12.04
C ARG A 242 -8.76 -42.94 -11.26
N PHE A 243 -8.03 -42.45 -10.27
CA PHE A 243 -7.15 -43.23 -9.41
C PHE A 243 -7.82 -43.71 -8.12
N GLY A 244 -9.15 -43.51 -7.98
CA GLY A 244 -9.90 -43.96 -6.79
C GLY A 244 -9.50 -43.25 -5.51
N LYS A 245 -9.03 -41.99 -5.60
CA LYS A 245 -8.59 -41.17 -4.48
C LYS A 245 -9.60 -40.07 -4.19
N ASP A 246 -9.72 -39.71 -2.90
CA ASP A 246 -10.55 -38.59 -2.48
C ASP A 246 -9.78 -37.27 -2.73
N ILE A 247 -10.46 -36.31 -3.39
CA ILE A 247 -9.89 -34.97 -3.57
C ILE A 247 -10.27 -34.09 -2.36
N PHE A 248 -9.38 -33.17 -2.03
CA PHE A 248 -9.63 -32.12 -1.05
C PHE A 248 -10.75 -31.17 -1.47
N PRO A 249 -11.40 -30.44 -0.53
CA PRO A 249 -12.44 -29.45 -0.86
C PRO A 249 -11.92 -28.32 -1.77
N TYR A 250 -12.75 -27.76 -2.62
CA TYR A 250 -12.39 -26.65 -3.51
C TYR A 250 -11.78 -25.46 -2.76
N LEU A 251 -12.29 -25.16 -1.57
CA LEU A 251 -11.80 -24.06 -0.73
C LEU A 251 -10.34 -24.25 -0.28
N ASP A 252 -9.85 -25.50 -0.26
CA ASP A 252 -8.47 -25.81 0.13
C ASP A 252 -7.51 -25.83 -1.07
N LEU A 253 -8.01 -25.58 -2.29
CA LEU A 253 -7.23 -25.65 -3.52
C LEU A 253 -5.94 -24.81 -3.41
N GLY A 254 -6.02 -23.60 -2.89
CA GLY A 254 -4.86 -22.71 -2.74
C GLY A 254 -3.74 -23.26 -1.86
N HIS A 255 -4.07 -24.04 -0.83
CA HIS A 255 -3.08 -24.67 0.02
C HIS A 255 -2.33 -25.80 -0.68
N HIS A 256 -2.90 -26.36 -1.72
CA HIS A 256 -2.36 -27.49 -2.46
C HIS A 256 -1.67 -27.11 -3.77
N LEU A 257 -2.05 -26.00 -4.40
CA LEU A 257 -1.38 -25.50 -5.61
C LEU A 257 0.02 -24.96 -5.27
N LYS A 258 1.06 -25.71 -5.68
CA LYS A 258 2.46 -25.36 -5.41
C LYS A 258 3.28 -25.39 -6.69
N GLY A 259 3.30 -24.27 -7.40
CA GLY A 259 4.14 -24.10 -8.60
C GLY A 259 3.67 -24.92 -9.79
N ASP A 260 4.12 -26.16 -9.94
CA ASP A 260 3.73 -27.05 -11.02
C ASP A 260 2.83 -28.21 -10.58
N LEU A 261 2.25 -28.91 -11.55
CA LEU A 261 1.36 -30.05 -11.30
C LEU A 261 2.05 -31.20 -10.57
N GLU A 262 3.30 -31.45 -10.88
CA GLU A 262 4.07 -32.55 -10.26
C GLU A 262 4.24 -32.31 -8.76
N THR A 263 4.65 -31.10 -8.39
CA THR A 263 4.77 -30.68 -6.99
C THR A 263 3.40 -30.68 -6.27
N THR A 264 2.34 -30.26 -6.97
CA THR A 264 0.96 -30.27 -6.45
C THR A 264 0.46 -31.68 -6.18
N LEU A 265 0.79 -32.64 -7.03
CA LEU A 265 0.33 -34.03 -6.90
C LEU A 265 1.14 -34.87 -5.91
N ARG A 266 2.37 -34.53 -5.64
CA ARG A 266 3.31 -35.30 -4.80
C ARG A 266 2.74 -35.74 -3.44
N PRO A 267 1.92 -34.94 -2.71
CA PRO A 267 1.32 -35.38 -1.46
C PRO A 267 0.28 -36.50 -1.60
N PHE A 268 -0.28 -36.69 -2.79
CA PHE A 268 -1.45 -37.55 -3.04
C PHE A 268 -1.17 -38.74 -3.95
N PHE A 269 -0.13 -38.64 -4.78
CA PHE A 269 0.22 -39.60 -5.82
C PHE A 269 1.69 -40.01 -5.67
N ASN A 270 1.98 -41.29 -5.91
CA ASN A 270 3.36 -41.70 -6.11
C ASN A 270 3.90 -41.18 -7.47
N PRO A 271 5.22 -41.24 -7.74
CA PRO A 271 5.78 -40.69 -8.96
C PRO A 271 5.20 -41.25 -10.26
N GLU A 272 4.89 -42.55 -10.30
CA GLU A 272 4.32 -43.21 -11.47
C GLU A 272 2.88 -42.77 -11.70
N GLU A 273 2.06 -42.80 -10.66
CA GLU A 273 0.66 -42.29 -10.68
C GLU A 273 0.62 -40.82 -11.08
N ALA A 274 1.52 -39.96 -10.57
CA ALA A 274 1.57 -38.55 -10.89
C ALA A 274 1.83 -38.32 -12.38
N GLN A 275 2.75 -39.09 -12.99
CA GLN A 275 3.02 -39.03 -14.41
C GLN A 275 1.77 -39.39 -15.27
N GLU A 276 0.98 -40.38 -14.83
CA GLU A 276 -0.26 -40.73 -15.51
C GLU A 276 -1.42 -39.76 -15.23
N ALA A 277 -1.46 -39.14 -14.05
CA ALA A 277 -2.48 -38.17 -13.65
C ALA A 277 -2.37 -36.84 -14.41
N ILE A 278 -1.14 -36.36 -14.65
CA ILE A 278 -0.88 -35.08 -15.35
C ILE A 278 -1.59 -35.00 -16.71
N PRO A 279 -1.50 -35.98 -17.61
CA PRO A 279 -2.25 -35.98 -18.88
C PRO A 279 -3.77 -35.91 -18.70
N VAL A 280 -4.32 -36.56 -17.66
CA VAL A 280 -5.76 -36.54 -17.36
C VAL A 280 -6.16 -35.12 -16.95
N ILE A 281 -5.43 -34.51 -16.03
CA ILE A 281 -5.65 -33.14 -15.59
C ILE A 281 -5.62 -32.17 -16.77
N ARG A 282 -4.57 -32.26 -17.59
CA ARG A 282 -4.38 -31.41 -18.77
C ARG A 282 -5.53 -31.55 -19.77
N LYS A 283 -5.95 -32.77 -20.05
CA LYS A 283 -7.07 -33.03 -20.96
C LYS A 283 -8.35 -32.39 -20.44
N LYS A 284 -8.69 -32.64 -19.19
CA LYS A 284 -9.89 -32.06 -18.59
C LYS A 284 -9.84 -30.54 -18.52
N TYR A 285 -8.70 -29.99 -18.13
CA TYR A 285 -8.45 -28.56 -18.14
C TYR A 285 -8.67 -27.96 -19.55
N GLU A 286 -8.12 -28.59 -20.58
CA GLU A 286 -8.25 -28.15 -21.98
C GLU A 286 -9.71 -28.13 -22.47
N GLU A 287 -10.54 -29.04 -21.98
CA GLU A 287 -11.98 -29.09 -22.30
C GLU A 287 -12.79 -27.93 -21.68
N VAL A 288 -12.39 -27.45 -20.48
CA VAL A 288 -13.25 -26.56 -19.67
C VAL A 288 -12.66 -25.18 -19.43
N TYR A 289 -11.38 -24.93 -19.71
CA TYR A 289 -10.69 -23.70 -19.27
C TYR A 289 -11.29 -22.40 -19.82
N LEU A 290 -11.82 -22.42 -21.04
CA LEU A 290 -12.48 -21.25 -21.61
C LEU A 290 -13.81 -20.96 -20.92
N GLU A 291 -14.65 -22.02 -20.73
CA GLU A 291 -15.95 -21.89 -20.08
C GLU A 291 -15.83 -21.45 -18.61
N LYS A 292 -14.78 -21.91 -17.92
CA LYS A 292 -14.57 -21.71 -16.48
C LYS A 292 -13.59 -20.57 -16.16
N SER A 293 -13.24 -19.75 -17.14
CA SER A 293 -12.43 -18.55 -16.94
C SER A 293 -13.28 -17.29 -17.07
N HIS A 294 -13.18 -16.41 -16.08
CA HIS A 294 -13.92 -15.14 -16.05
C HIS A 294 -12.98 -14.00 -15.64
N LEU A 295 -13.20 -12.79 -16.17
CA LEU A 295 -12.46 -11.63 -15.69
C LEU A 295 -12.81 -11.34 -14.23
N LEU A 296 -11.81 -11.03 -13.43
CA LEU A 296 -12.02 -10.47 -12.10
C LEU A 296 -12.75 -9.14 -12.19
N ASN A 297 -13.52 -8.83 -11.14
CA ASN A 297 -14.33 -7.61 -11.10
C ASN A 297 -13.46 -6.36 -11.31
N GLY A 298 -13.86 -5.54 -12.29
CA GLY A 298 -13.14 -4.31 -12.64
C GLY A 298 -11.92 -4.49 -13.57
N ALA A 299 -11.49 -5.72 -13.88
CA ALA A 299 -10.30 -5.95 -14.69
C ALA A 299 -10.40 -5.32 -16.09
N ALA A 300 -11.53 -5.46 -16.78
CA ALA A 300 -11.72 -4.87 -18.10
C ALA A 300 -11.58 -3.34 -18.07
N GLN A 301 -12.22 -2.67 -17.13
CA GLN A 301 -12.17 -1.20 -16.98
C GLN A 301 -10.75 -0.72 -16.66
N VAL A 302 -10.02 -1.46 -15.84
CA VAL A 302 -8.62 -1.14 -15.51
C VAL A 302 -7.74 -1.28 -16.73
N LEU A 303 -7.85 -2.36 -17.47
CA LEU A 303 -7.07 -2.58 -18.71
C LEU A 303 -7.34 -1.49 -19.75
N GLU A 304 -8.61 -1.15 -19.99
CA GLU A 304 -9.02 -0.08 -20.91
C GLU A 304 -8.45 1.28 -20.49
N ASN A 305 -8.55 1.63 -19.21
CA ASN A 305 -8.02 2.87 -18.66
C ASN A 305 -6.51 2.98 -18.85
N LEU A 306 -5.76 1.94 -18.45
CA LEU A 306 -4.31 1.92 -18.58
C LEU A 306 -3.86 1.95 -20.06
N TYR A 307 -4.56 1.24 -20.92
CA TYR A 307 -4.30 1.24 -22.36
C TYR A 307 -4.51 2.63 -22.97
N SER A 308 -5.59 3.32 -22.58
CA SER A 308 -5.88 4.69 -23.06
C SER A 308 -4.81 5.71 -22.62
N GLN A 309 -4.10 5.44 -21.53
CA GLN A 309 -2.96 6.24 -21.07
C GLN A 309 -1.63 5.89 -21.77
N ASN A 310 -1.65 5.04 -22.80
CA ASN A 310 -0.46 4.57 -23.53
C ASN A 310 0.54 3.80 -22.64
N ILE A 311 0.06 3.14 -21.58
CA ILE A 311 0.87 2.23 -20.78
C ILE A 311 0.97 0.90 -21.51
N SER A 312 2.19 0.37 -21.61
CA SER A 312 2.44 -0.93 -22.24
C SER A 312 2.01 -2.05 -21.28
N LEU A 313 0.99 -2.82 -21.66
CA LEU A 313 0.50 -3.93 -20.85
C LEU A 313 1.06 -5.26 -21.32
N ALA A 314 1.42 -6.14 -20.38
CA ALA A 314 1.92 -7.49 -20.66
C ALA A 314 1.42 -8.48 -19.59
N VAL A 315 1.54 -9.78 -19.91
CA VAL A 315 1.21 -10.88 -18.99
C VAL A 315 2.41 -11.81 -18.81
N ALA A 316 2.70 -12.19 -17.56
CA ALA A 316 3.69 -13.19 -17.15
C ALA A 316 3.03 -14.24 -16.25
N SER A 317 2.71 -15.44 -16.76
CA SER A 317 1.94 -16.42 -16.03
C SER A 317 2.54 -17.84 -16.09
N ASN A 318 2.43 -18.58 -14.97
CA ASN A 318 2.79 -20.01 -14.95
C ASN A 318 1.79 -20.91 -15.71
N LYS A 319 0.67 -20.34 -16.17
CA LYS A 319 -0.20 -20.99 -17.15
C LYS A 319 0.55 -21.16 -18.48
N PHE A 320 0.40 -22.29 -19.16
CA PHE A 320 1.00 -22.48 -20.50
C PHE A 320 0.62 -21.34 -21.43
N GLY A 321 1.58 -20.78 -22.17
CA GLY A 321 1.39 -19.61 -23.04
C GLY A 321 0.22 -19.75 -24.00
N ARG A 322 0.02 -20.94 -24.58
CA ARG A 322 -1.16 -21.23 -25.45
C ARG A 322 -2.49 -21.03 -24.72
N PHE A 323 -2.60 -21.45 -23.47
CA PHE A 323 -3.82 -21.30 -22.67
C PHE A 323 -3.99 -19.87 -22.18
N ALA A 324 -2.92 -19.19 -21.78
CA ALA A 324 -2.95 -17.78 -21.40
C ALA A 324 -3.50 -16.91 -22.55
N ARG A 325 -2.94 -17.08 -23.75
CA ARG A 325 -3.41 -16.40 -24.96
C ARG A 325 -4.85 -16.80 -25.34
N GLY A 326 -5.19 -18.09 -25.22
CA GLY A 326 -6.54 -18.60 -25.48
C GLY A 326 -7.59 -17.98 -24.54
N THR A 327 -7.29 -17.94 -23.23
CA THR A 327 -8.16 -17.34 -22.22
C THR A 327 -8.36 -15.83 -22.48
N LEU A 328 -7.30 -15.07 -22.71
CA LEU A 328 -7.41 -13.62 -22.95
C LEU A 328 -8.14 -13.30 -24.26
N ASN A 329 -7.97 -14.11 -25.31
CA ASN A 329 -8.72 -13.98 -26.55
C ASN A 329 -10.21 -14.29 -26.33
N HIS A 330 -10.53 -15.37 -25.63
CA HIS A 330 -11.93 -15.74 -25.31
C HIS A 330 -12.64 -14.67 -24.51
N LEU A 331 -11.94 -14.05 -23.55
CA LEU A 331 -12.46 -12.97 -22.71
C LEU A 331 -12.46 -11.59 -23.43
N GLY A 332 -11.97 -11.50 -24.66
CA GLY A 332 -12.00 -10.30 -25.49
C GLY A 332 -11.00 -9.21 -25.07
N VAL A 333 -10.02 -9.52 -24.23
CA VAL A 333 -9.07 -8.54 -23.66
C VAL A 333 -7.63 -8.69 -24.18
N ALA A 334 -7.35 -9.68 -25.03
CA ALA A 334 -5.99 -9.93 -25.53
C ALA A 334 -5.38 -8.72 -26.26
N HIS A 335 -6.21 -7.90 -26.90
CA HIS A 335 -5.78 -6.74 -27.69
C HIS A 335 -5.15 -5.62 -26.84
N PHE A 336 -5.36 -5.61 -25.53
CA PHE A 336 -4.71 -4.66 -24.62
C PHE A 336 -3.23 -4.99 -24.41
N PHE A 337 -2.81 -6.24 -24.59
CA PHE A 337 -1.47 -6.69 -24.22
C PHE A 337 -0.53 -6.69 -25.42
N ARG A 338 0.64 -6.08 -25.23
CA ARG A 338 1.75 -6.09 -26.23
C ARG A 338 2.58 -7.36 -26.15
N SER A 339 2.60 -8.03 -25.00
CA SER A 339 3.34 -9.28 -24.76
C SER A 339 2.55 -10.18 -23.82
N ILE A 340 2.46 -11.48 -24.14
CA ILE A 340 1.84 -12.51 -23.30
C ILE A 340 2.79 -13.69 -23.23
N VAL A 341 3.48 -13.84 -22.11
CA VAL A 341 4.48 -14.87 -21.85
C VAL A 341 3.95 -15.84 -20.79
N GLY A 342 3.90 -17.11 -21.16
CA GLY A 342 3.47 -18.18 -20.27
C GLY A 342 4.49 -19.30 -20.14
N ALA A 343 4.16 -20.33 -19.36
CA ALA A 343 4.96 -21.54 -19.28
C ALA A 343 5.17 -22.14 -20.68
N GLY A 344 6.41 -22.56 -20.94
CA GLY A 344 6.82 -23.10 -22.25
C GLY A 344 7.29 -22.04 -23.27
N ASP A 345 7.06 -20.76 -23.02
CA ASP A 345 7.60 -19.67 -23.85
C ASP A 345 9.01 -19.25 -23.40
N VAL A 346 9.42 -19.63 -22.20
CA VAL A 346 10.75 -19.37 -21.61
C VAL A 346 11.35 -20.62 -20.99
N LEU A 347 12.65 -20.57 -20.65
CA LEU A 347 13.36 -21.73 -20.10
C LEU A 347 12.88 -22.09 -18.69
N ARG A 348 12.69 -21.07 -17.83
CA ARG A 348 12.31 -21.24 -16.42
C ARG A 348 11.07 -20.40 -16.11
N ASN A 349 10.10 -21.06 -15.47
CA ASN A 349 8.87 -20.44 -15.03
C ASN A 349 9.08 -19.62 -13.75
N LYS A 350 8.08 -18.84 -13.32
CA LYS A 350 8.08 -18.19 -12.01
C LYS A 350 8.29 -19.24 -10.91
N PRO A 351 9.15 -18.97 -9.91
CA PRO A 351 9.66 -17.68 -9.47
C PRO A 351 10.90 -17.15 -10.20
N PHE A 352 11.41 -17.81 -11.20
CA PHE A 352 12.56 -17.28 -11.97
C PHE A 352 12.17 -16.05 -12.80
N PRO A 353 13.11 -15.11 -13.04
CA PRO A 353 12.81 -13.82 -13.67
C PRO A 353 12.66 -13.88 -15.19
N ASP A 354 12.80 -15.05 -15.79
CA ASP A 354 12.94 -15.24 -17.25
C ASP A 354 11.76 -14.65 -18.05
N MET A 355 10.51 -14.81 -17.55
CA MET A 355 9.31 -14.25 -18.20
C MET A 355 9.33 -12.72 -18.19
N ILE A 356 9.62 -12.10 -17.03
CA ILE A 356 9.69 -10.66 -16.91
C ILE A 356 10.82 -10.10 -17.79
N GLN A 357 11.99 -10.74 -17.79
CA GLN A 357 13.11 -10.33 -18.62
C GLN A 357 12.82 -10.46 -20.12
N ALA A 358 12.06 -11.47 -20.54
CA ALA A 358 11.61 -11.61 -21.93
C ALA A 358 10.69 -10.45 -22.33
N ILE A 359 9.71 -10.13 -21.48
CA ILE A 359 8.77 -9.02 -21.67
C ILE A 359 9.51 -7.68 -21.74
N LEU A 360 10.45 -7.42 -20.81
CA LEU A 360 11.23 -6.17 -20.80
C LEU A 360 12.00 -5.96 -22.10
N ARG A 361 12.62 -7.04 -22.64
CA ARG A 361 13.31 -6.99 -23.94
C ARG A 361 12.35 -6.73 -25.10
N GLU A 362 11.22 -7.43 -25.14
CA GLU A 362 10.21 -7.27 -26.20
C GLU A 362 9.61 -5.85 -26.23
N LEU A 363 9.34 -5.29 -25.06
CA LEU A 363 8.77 -3.95 -24.92
C LEU A 363 9.81 -2.82 -24.99
N ASN A 364 11.10 -3.14 -25.00
CA ASN A 364 12.20 -2.17 -24.90
C ASN A 364 12.04 -1.25 -23.66
N LEU A 365 11.80 -1.87 -22.52
CA LEU A 365 11.64 -1.22 -21.21
C LEU A 365 12.68 -1.75 -20.23
N THR A 366 13.02 -0.94 -19.24
CA THR A 366 13.88 -1.34 -18.11
C THR A 366 13.04 -1.77 -16.91
N ALA A 367 13.64 -2.46 -15.94
CA ALA A 367 12.96 -2.86 -14.72
C ALA A 367 12.38 -1.65 -13.93
N SER A 368 13.02 -0.49 -14.02
CA SER A 368 12.53 0.75 -13.38
C SER A 368 11.34 1.40 -14.09
N ASP A 369 11.09 1.05 -15.35
CA ASP A 369 9.96 1.57 -16.14
C ASP A 369 8.64 0.83 -15.88
N VAL A 370 8.69 -0.31 -15.20
CA VAL A 370 7.54 -1.21 -15.07
C VAL A 370 7.23 -1.56 -13.62
N VAL A 371 6.02 -2.03 -13.40
CA VAL A 371 5.60 -2.74 -12.19
C VAL A 371 5.05 -4.10 -12.56
N PHE A 372 5.24 -5.08 -11.68
CA PHE A 372 4.63 -6.40 -11.80
C PHE A 372 3.48 -6.52 -10.80
N VAL A 373 2.31 -6.92 -11.27
CA VAL A 373 1.10 -7.09 -10.45
C VAL A 373 0.76 -8.56 -10.36
N GLY A 374 0.63 -9.08 -9.14
CA GLY A 374 0.33 -10.48 -8.91
C GLY A 374 -0.33 -10.73 -7.55
N ASP A 375 -0.83 -11.93 -7.31
CA ASP A 375 -1.60 -12.30 -6.11
C ASP A 375 -0.92 -13.38 -5.25
N THR A 376 0.29 -13.79 -5.63
CA THR A 376 1.02 -14.86 -4.95
C THR A 376 2.41 -14.45 -4.45
N LEU A 377 2.95 -15.20 -3.47
CA LEU A 377 4.35 -15.07 -3.05
C LEU A 377 5.32 -15.38 -4.18
N VAL A 378 4.94 -16.26 -5.12
CA VAL A 378 5.72 -16.59 -6.31
C VAL A 378 5.88 -15.37 -7.21
N ASP A 379 4.84 -14.53 -7.34
CA ASP A 379 4.91 -13.29 -8.12
C ASP A 379 5.85 -12.28 -7.46
N ILE A 380 5.74 -12.15 -6.14
CA ILE A 380 6.60 -11.25 -5.37
C ILE A 380 8.07 -11.64 -5.57
N GLU A 381 8.40 -12.91 -5.39
CA GLU A 381 9.75 -13.43 -5.60
C GLU A 381 10.23 -13.22 -7.04
N THR A 382 9.37 -13.48 -8.02
CA THR A 382 9.68 -13.29 -9.45
C THR A 382 10.06 -11.85 -9.77
N GLY A 383 9.25 -10.88 -9.31
CA GLY A 383 9.51 -9.47 -9.54
C GLY A 383 10.78 -9.00 -8.84
N GLN A 384 11.00 -9.43 -7.60
CA GLN A 384 12.24 -9.13 -6.86
C GLN A 384 13.49 -9.66 -7.56
N GLN A 385 13.45 -10.91 -8.05
CA GLN A 385 14.55 -11.50 -8.82
C GLN A 385 14.78 -10.78 -10.16
N ALA A 386 13.73 -10.21 -10.76
CA ALA A 386 13.82 -9.40 -11.97
C ALA A 386 14.22 -7.93 -11.71
N GLY A 387 14.31 -7.49 -10.44
CA GLY A 387 14.56 -6.10 -10.06
C GLY A 387 13.39 -5.16 -10.37
N VAL A 388 12.17 -5.69 -10.46
CA VAL A 388 10.93 -4.97 -10.76
C VAL A 388 10.12 -4.77 -9.47
N ASP A 389 9.56 -3.58 -9.27
CA ASP A 389 8.64 -3.35 -8.15
C ASP A 389 7.38 -4.21 -8.30
N VAL A 390 7.01 -4.90 -7.22
CA VAL A 390 5.81 -5.77 -7.20
C VAL A 390 4.69 -5.10 -6.44
N TYR A 391 3.51 -5.05 -7.05
CA TYR A 391 2.26 -4.64 -6.43
C TYR A 391 1.39 -5.89 -6.23
N ALA A 392 1.21 -6.30 -4.98
CA ALA A 392 0.47 -7.50 -4.65
C ALA A 392 -1.03 -7.23 -4.49
N LEU A 393 -1.87 -8.18 -4.94
CA LEU A 393 -3.32 -8.16 -4.81
C LEU A 393 -3.79 -9.36 -3.97
N PRO A 394 -4.56 -9.17 -2.89
CA PRO A 394 -5.10 -10.28 -2.12
C PRO A 394 -6.40 -10.82 -2.74
N THR A 395 -6.35 -11.14 -4.03
CA THR A 395 -7.50 -11.63 -4.83
C THR A 395 -7.46 -13.12 -5.08
N GLY A 396 -6.29 -13.75 -4.89
CA GLY A 396 -6.12 -15.19 -4.98
C GLY A 396 -6.23 -15.87 -3.61
N PHE A 397 -5.41 -16.89 -3.40
CA PHE A 397 -5.44 -17.70 -2.18
C PHE A 397 -4.63 -17.13 -1.01
N HIS A 398 -3.69 -16.21 -1.26
CA HIS A 398 -2.88 -15.63 -0.21
C HIS A 398 -3.61 -14.47 0.47
N SER A 399 -3.66 -14.53 1.80
CA SER A 399 -4.11 -13.41 2.60
C SER A 399 -3.12 -12.23 2.48
N LYS A 400 -3.60 -11.04 2.76
CA LYS A 400 -2.76 -9.83 2.79
C LYS A 400 -1.57 -9.97 3.75
N LYS A 401 -1.76 -10.64 4.89
CA LYS A 401 -0.71 -10.90 5.87
C LYS A 401 0.40 -11.78 5.29
N GLU A 402 0.04 -12.83 4.57
CA GLU A 402 1.00 -13.70 3.89
C GLU A 402 1.74 -12.96 2.78
N LEU A 403 1.03 -12.21 1.94
CA LEU A 403 1.66 -11.38 0.90
C LEU A 403 2.61 -10.34 1.49
N SER A 404 2.27 -9.74 2.63
CA SER A 404 3.14 -8.79 3.33
C SER A 404 4.47 -9.41 3.76
N ALA A 405 4.49 -10.70 4.11
CA ALA A 405 5.72 -11.41 4.49
C ALA A 405 6.71 -11.51 3.31
N GLY A 406 6.22 -11.51 2.08
CA GLY A 406 7.04 -11.45 0.86
C GLY A 406 7.63 -10.08 0.56
N GLN A 407 7.28 -9.04 1.32
CA GLN A 407 7.76 -7.66 1.18
C GLN A 407 7.56 -7.07 -0.23
N PRO A 408 6.33 -7.11 -0.78
CA PRO A 408 6.05 -6.42 -2.03
C PRO A 408 6.22 -4.91 -1.84
N LYS A 409 6.48 -4.20 -2.93
CA LYS A 409 6.55 -2.73 -2.90
C LYS A 409 5.24 -2.12 -2.42
N ARG A 410 4.10 -2.73 -2.79
CA ARG A 410 2.74 -2.29 -2.39
C ARG A 410 1.80 -3.48 -2.26
N ILE A 411 0.78 -3.32 -1.42
CA ILE A 411 -0.38 -4.20 -1.39
C ILE A 411 -1.61 -3.35 -1.72
N LEU A 412 -2.28 -3.69 -2.80
CA LEU A 412 -3.47 -3.01 -3.30
C LEU A 412 -4.72 -3.67 -2.72
N LYS A 413 -5.82 -2.93 -2.57
CA LYS A 413 -7.13 -3.52 -2.24
C LYS A 413 -7.78 -4.18 -3.45
N SER A 414 -7.57 -3.56 -4.61
CA SER A 414 -8.20 -3.95 -5.87
C SER A 414 -7.38 -3.48 -7.06
N LEU A 415 -7.67 -4.00 -8.24
CA LEU A 415 -7.10 -3.51 -9.50
C LEU A 415 -7.40 -2.02 -9.73
N ALA A 416 -8.53 -1.50 -9.27
CA ALA A 416 -8.89 -0.09 -9.43
C ALA A 416 -7.91 0.86 -8.70
N ASP A 417 -7.30 0.41 -7.60
CA ASP A 417 -6.29 1.21 -6.89
C ASP A 417 -5.01 1.38 -7.73
N LEU A 418 -4.71 0.43 -8.63
CA LEU A 418 -3.59 0.54 -9.55
C LEU A 418 -3.72 1.77 -10.46
N VAL A 419 -4.92 2.03 -10.99
CA VAL A 419 -5.19 3.22 -11.83
C VAL A 419 -4.95 4.50 -11.05
N LYS A 420 -5.52 4.60 -9.83
CA LYS A 420 -5.32 5.77 -8.96
C LYS A 420 -3.85 6.04 -8.67
N LEU A 421 -3.08 4.99 -8.42
CA LEU A 421 -1.65 5.10 -8.15
C LEU A 421 -0.87 5.58 -9.37
N ILE A 422 -1.18 5.06 -10.55
CA ILE A 422 -0.52 5.46 -11.79
C ILE A 422 -0.84 6.91 -12.12
N ASP A 423 -2.10 7.32 -11.96
CA ASP A 423 -2.51 8.70 -12.12
C ASP A 423 -1.79 9.65 -11.16
N CYS A 424 -1.58 9.24 -9.90
CA CYS A 424 -0.81 10.01 -8.92
C CYS A 424 0.69 10.08 -9.24
N VAL A 425 1.28 8.97 -9.68
CA VAL A 425 2.74 8.87 -9.95
C VAL A 425 3.09 9.50 -11.31
N THR A 426 2.18 9.47 -12.28
CA THR A 426 2.38 10.08 -13.60
C THR A 426 1.99 11.55 -13.65
N CYS A 427 1.77 12.24 -12.52
CA CYS A 427 1.55 13.69 -12.51
C CYS A 427 2.54 14.35 -13.46
N LYS A 428 2.02 14.76 -14.62
CA LYS A 428 2.71 15.20 -15.80
C LYS A 428 3.71 16.30 -15.44
N GLY A 429 4.99 15.94 -15.46
CA GLY A 429 6.02 16.92 -15.73
C GLY A 429 5.79 17.39 -17.17
N SER A 430 5.08 18.49 -17.33
CA SER A 430 5.07 19.29 -18.56
C SER A 430 6.39 20.04 -18.66
#